data_b308662db5f04a065c57aeac0b3aaa0e
#
_entry.id   b308662db5f04a065c57aeac0b3aaa0e
#
_cell.length_a   1.000
_cell.length_b   1.000
_cell.length_c   1.000
_cell.angle_alpha   90.00
_cell.angle_beta   90.00
_cell.angle_gamma   90.00
#
_symmetry.space_group_name_H-M   'P 1'
#
loop_
_entity.id
_entity.type
_entity.pdbx_description
1 polymer ?
#
loop_
_entity_poly.entity_id
_entity_poly.type
_entity_poly.pdbx_seq_one_letter_code
_entity_poly.pdbx_strand_id
1 'polypeptide(L)'
;MARPILLAVDDDTSVLEAVVQDLRRKYAQEYRIVRAASGQAALDTCQQLKERGDAVALFLSDQRMPGMTGVDFLCRAIEVYPEAKRVLLTAYADTEAAIRAINTAKIHYYLNKPWDPPEEKLYPVLDDLLFSWHAGYRPPYEGVQVVGTRWGAQDHAVRDFLARNHIGYQWLNPDTSPEALEMLKVRGIDDSKLPVVLFNDGTAAVQPTQMELAEKVGLKTTAEKEYYDVVVVGAGPAGLAAGVYGASEGLRTLVIECEAVGGQAGSSSRIENYLGFPDGLSGDELAKRGFIQAQRLGAEFLTQRVTSIDVDDQYRVVKLEDGREVSCAVVLIATGVSWCKLDVPGAGDLVGAGVYYGAAQSEAATCRDEDVFVVGGANSAGQAAMNFAKYARSVTMLVRGKGLEQSMSKYLIDQIAATPNITVETGTQITRFCGMEHLEGIELSTPRGTENRSATSVFIFIGAAPKTEWLPEKICRDERGFVLAGPDLKRVGIERVSGIGTAADRDPFLLETSVPGIFVAGDVRHGSVKRAASAVGEGSIAIQFVHQYLAGF
;
A
#
# COMPACT_ATOMS: atom_id res chain seq x y z
N MET A 1 1.37 11.03 24.17
CA MET A 1 2.39 11.02 23.12
C MET A 1 3.22 12.29 23.18
N ALA A 2 4.54 12.21 22.99
CA ALA A 2 5.38 13.40 22.88
C ALA A 2 5.02 14.15 21.59
N ARG A 3 4.90 15.50 21.67
CA ARG A 3 4.59 16.32 20.48
C ARG A 3 5.74 16.22 19.48
N PRO A 4 5.47 16.01 18.18
CA PRO A 4 6.49 15.99 17.14
C PRO A 4 7.25 17.32 17.07
N ILE A 5 8.42 17.31 16.46
CA ILE A 5 9.34 18.44 16.49
C ILE A 5 9.37 19.14 15.13
N LEU A 6 9.35 20.46 15.15
CA LEU A 6 9.81 21.32 14.05
C LEU A 6 11.20 21.87 14.44
N LEU A 7 12.22 21.56 13.63
CA LEU A 7 13.59 22.01 13.86
C LEU A 7 13.95 23.14 12.91
N ALA A 8 14.17 24.34 13.43
CA ALA A 8 14.64 25.50 12.71
C ALA A 8 16.16 25.66 12.85
N VAL A 9 16.85 25.94 11.73
CA VAL A 9 18.31 26.03 11.67
C VAL A 9 18.71 27.28 10.87
N ASP A 10 19.41 28.19 11.50
CA ASP A 10 19.95 29.42 10.88
C ASP A 10 21.12 29.93 11.74
N ASP A 11 22.20 30.40 11.13
CA ASP A 11 23.36 30.94 11.83
C ASP A 11 23.17 32.42 12.21
N ASP A 12 22.24 33.11 11.55
CA ASP A 12 21.82 34.44 11.97
C ASP A 12 20.78 34.34 13.10
N THR A 13 21.20 34.73 14.30
CA THR A 13 20.39 34.66 15.52
C THR A 13 19.08 35.45 15.37
N SER A 14 19.08 36.57 14.67
CA SER A 14 17.89 37.41 14.49
C SER A 14 16.86 36.75 13.57
N VAL A 15 17.31 36.11 12.50
CA VAL A 15 16.47 35.34 11.59
C VAL A 15 15.93 34.08 12.26
N LEU A 16 16.78 33.37 13.00
CA LEU A 16 16.40 32.18 13.76
C LEU A 16 15.32 32.49 14.81
N GLU A 17 15.47 33.59 15.54
CA GLU A 17 14.46 34.02 16.52
C GLU A 17 13.14 34.40 15.85
N ALA A 18 13.16 35.09 14.71
CA ALA A 18 11.96 35.43 13.97
C ALA A 18 11.20 34.18 13.48
N VAL A 19 11.91 33.24 12.85
CA VAL A 19 11.33 31.95 12.41
C VAL A 19 10.73 31.19 13.59
N VAL A 20 11.48 31.07 14.68
CA VAL A 20 11.02 30.33 15.88
C VAL A 20 9.79 31.00 16.49
N GLN A 21 9.72 32.32 16.48
CA GLN A 21 8.56 33.06 16.97
C GLN A 21 7.32 32.81 16.11
N ASP A 22 7.46 32.85 14.79
CA ASP A 22 6.36 32.54 13.87
C ASP A 22 5.91 31.09 14.01
N LEU A 23 6.84 30.13 14.06
CA LEU A 23 6.50 28.74 14.28
C LEU A 23 5.78 28.51 15.63
N ARG A 24 6.22 29.18 16.71
CA ARG A 24 5.55 29.07 18.01
C ARG A 24 4.17 29.69 18.01
N ARG A 25 3.98 30.82 17.31
CA ARG A 25 2.68 31.49 17.23
C ARG A 25 1.59 30.56 16.70
N LYS A 26 1.90 29.76 15.70
CA LYS A 26 0.92 28.89 15.03
C LYS A 26 0.94 27.44 15.52
N TYR A 27 2.11 26.88 15.72
CA TYR A 27 2.28 25.43 15.88
C TYR A 27 2.62 24.94 17.28
N ALA A 28 2.81 25.82 18.29
CA ALA A 28 3.26 25.41 19.62
C ALA A 28 2.29 24.49 20.39
N GLN A 29 1.01 24.44 20.00
CA GLN A 29 0.04 23.54 20.63
C GLN A 29 0.23 22.08 20.19
N GLU A 30 0.59 21.88 18.92
CA GLU A 30 0.69 20.55 18.29
C GLU A 30 2.13 20.06 18.20
N TYR A 31 3.08 20.97 18.09
CA TYR A 31 4.50 20.66 17.88
C TYR A 31 5.41 21.30 18.93
N ARG A 32 6.54 20.64 19.17
CA ARG A 32 7.66 21.20 19.94
C ARG A 32 8.63 21.89 18.97
N ILE A 33 8.87 23.19 19.16
CA ILE A 33 9.78 23.96 18.32
C ILE A 33 11.18 23.90 18.92
N VAL A 34 12.12 23.37 18.14
CA VAL A 34 13.55 23.26 18.49
C VAL A 34 14.34 24.14 17.54
N ARG A 35 15.45 24.72 18.01
CA ARG A 35 16.33 25.58 17.23
C ARG A 35 17.78 25.14 17.30
N ALA A 36 18.52 25.38 16.21
CA ALA A 36 19.96 25.17 16.16
C ALA A 36 20.63 26.33 15.39
N ALA A 37 21.77 26.81 15.89
CA ALA A 37 22.47 27.95 15.30
C ALA A 37 23.53 27.54 14.26
N SER A 38 23.58 26.28 13.84
CA SER A 38 24.46 25.78 12.77
C SER A 38 24.02 24.39 12.32
N GLY A 39 24.45 23.98 11.13
CA GLY A 39 24.16 22.64 10.61
C GLY A 39 24.73 21.53 11.50
N GLN A 40 25.93 21.70 12.09
CA GLN A 40 26.50 20.71 13.00
C GLN A 40 25.68 20.60 14.29
N ALA A 41 25.32 21.71 14.91
CA ALA A 41 24.48 21.71 16.12
C ALA A 41 23.10 21.08 15.86
N ALA A 42 22.58 21.26 14.64
CA ALA A 42 21.33 20.62 14.22
C ALA A 42 21.47 19.10 14.10
N LEU A 43 22.56 18.58 13.53
CA LEU A 43 22.85 17.15 13.47
C LEU A 43 23.03 16.52 14.85
N ASP A 44 23.77 17.18 15.74
CA ASP A 44 23.95 16.73 17.12
C ASP A 44 22.60 16.68 17.85
N THR A 45 21.74 17.66 17.60
CA THR A 45 20.37 17.69 18.10
C THR A 45 19.54 16.53 17.52
N CYS A 46 19.63 16.26 16.21
CA CYS A 46 18.94 15.12 15.57
C CYS A 46 19.33 13.79 16.22
N GLN A 47 20.61 13.59 16.52
CA GLN A 47 21.08 12.37 17.17
C GLN A 47 20.49 12.22 18.58
N GLN A 48 20.53 13.27 19.39
CA GLN A 48 19.95 13.28 20.74
C GLN A 48 18.43 13.03 20.73
N LEU A 49 17.73 13.61 19.76
CA LEU A 49 16.29 13.41 19.60
C LEU A 49 15.98 11.97 19.19
N LYS A 50 16.80 11.38 18.32
CA LYS A 50 16.69 9.98 17.90
C LYS A 50 16.89 9.02 19.07
N GLU A 51 17.89 9.27 19.92
CA GLU A 51 18.16 8.48 21.13
C GLU A 51 17.00 8.54 22.14
N ARG A 52 16.21 9.63 22.13
CA ARG A 52 15.03 9.80 22.99
C ARG A 52 13.75 9.25 22.38
N GLY A 53 13.79 8.74 21.13
CA GLY A 53 12.58 8.32 20.40
C GLY A 53 11.68 9.47 19.96
N ASP A 54 12.17 10.72 19.97
CA ASP A 54 11.40 11.89 19.54
C ASP A 54 11.24 11.90 18.01
N ALA A 55 10.05 12.23 17.52
CA ALA A 55 9.78 12.37 16.09
C ALA A 55 10.05 13.79 15.59
N VAL A 56 10.73 13.92 14.46
CA VAL A 56 10.90 15.21 13.76
C VAL A 56 9.97 15.23 12.55
N ALA A 57 9.03 16.18 12.53
CA ALA A 57 8.07 16.34 11.45
C ALA A 57 8.64 17.16 10.29
N LEU A 58 9.43 18.20 10.59
CA LEU A 58 9.91 19.14 9.59
C LEU A 58 11.24 19.77 10.01
N PHE A 59 12.13 19.87 9.02
CA PHE A 59 13.33 20.70 9.06
C PHE A 59 13.11 21.97 8.26
N LEU A 60 13.43 23.12 8.86
CA LEU A 60 13.44 24.41 8.21
C LEU A 60 14.85 25.00 8.36
N SER A 61 15.65 24.95 7.29
CA SER A 61 17.08 25.31 7.36
C SER A 61 17.43 26.45 6.43
N ASP A 62 18.24 27.38 6.91
CA ASP A 62 18.92 28.32 6.02
C ASP A 62 19.87 27.60 5.06
N GLN A 63 20.05 28.15 3.88
CA GLN A 63 20.96 27.61 2.86
C GLN A 63 22.41 27.96 3.13
N ARG A 64 22.69 29.19 3.57
CA ARG A 64 24.07 29.70 3.69
C ARG A 64 24.51 29.78 5.14
N MET A 65 25.05 28.71 5.66
CA MET A 65 25.62 28.64 7.00
C MET A 65 27.13 28.36 6.97
N PRO A 66 27.93 28.95 7.88
CA PRO A 66 29.36 28.68 7.95
C PRO A 66 29.64 27.20 8.26
N GLY A 67 30.60 26.64 7.56
CA GLY A 67 31.10 25.27 7.80
C GLY A 67 30.23 24.15 7.21
N MET A 68 28.92 24.30 7.18
CA MET A 68 27.99 23.31 6.61
C MET A 68 26.78 24.04 6.00
N THR A 69 26.52 23.81 4.72
CA THR A 69 25.36 24.40 4.06
C THR A 69 24.06 23.73 4.51
N GLY A 70 22.91 24.41 4.33
CA GLY A 70 21.61 23.82 4.63
C GLY A 70 21.34 22.54 3.84
N VAL A 71 21.80 22.47 2.59
CA VAL A 71 21.70 21.25 1.76
C VAL A 71 22.53 20.12 2.35
N ASP A 72 23.77 20.38 2.76
CA ASP A 72 24.65 19.36 3.36
C ASP A 72 24.06 18.84 4.69
N PHE A 73 23.47 19.73 5.50
CA PHE A 73 22.75 19.37 6.71
C PHE A 73 21.55 18.45 6.38
N LEU A 74 20.70 18.87 5.45
CA LEU A 74 19.49 18.12 5.11
C LEU A 74 19.81 16.76 4.46
N CYS A 75 20.90 16.64 3.70
CA CYS A 75 21.40 15.36 3.18
C CYS A 75 21.77 14.37 4.28
N ARG A 76 22.38 14.85 5.38
CA ARG A 76 22.72 13.99 6.53
C ARG A 76 21.51 13.75 7.43
N ALA A 77 20.65 14.74 7.60
CA ALA A 77 19.44 14.63 8.41
C ALA A 77 18.43 13.60 7.85
N ILE A 78 18.40 13.39 6.52
CA ILE A 78 17.54 12.38 5.89
C ILE A 78 17.91 10.95 6.31
N GLU A 79 19.18 10.68 6.63
CA GLU A 79 19.63 9.37 7.10
C GLU A 79 19.09 9.05 8.50
N VAL A 80 18.88 10.10 9.31
CA VAL A 80 18.38 9.98 10.68
C VAL A 80 16.85 10.00 10.73
N TYR A 81 16.24 10.92 9.93
CA TYR A 81 14.79 11.15 9.87
C TYR A 81 14.31 11.20 8.42
N PRO A 82 14.19 10.05 7.73
CA PRO A 82 13.84 10.00 6.30
C PRO A 82 12.45 10.57 5.99
N GLU A 83 11.51 10.45 6.92
CA GLU A 83 10.12 10.89 6.75
C GLU A 83 9.91 12.39 7.03
N ALA A 84 10.87 13.05 7.71
CA ALA A 84 10.74 14.47 8.02
C ALA A 84 10.67 15.33 6.75
N LYS A 85 9.78 16.30 6.74
CA LYS A 85 9.71 17.27 5.64
C LYS A 85 10.90 18.22 5.70
N ARG A 86 11.39 18.63 4.54
CA ARG A 86 12.61 19.42 4.37
C ARG A 86 12.30 20.68 3.61
N VAL A 87 12.46 21.81 4.29
CA VAL A 87 12.25 23.15 3.72
C VAL A 87 13.56 23.90 3.81
N LEU A 88 13.98 24.50 2.71
CA LEU A 88 15.16 25.33 2.63
C LEU A 88 14.77 26.80 2.58
N LEU A 89 15.34 27.62 3.48
CA LEU A 89 15.24 29.07 3.45
C LEU A 89 16.35 29.63 2.58
N THR A 90 16.03 30.54 1.69
CA THR A 90 17.03 31.18 0.81
C THR A 90 16.73 32.64 0.55
N ALA A 91 17.77 33.46 0.50
CA ALA A 91 17.66 34.88 0.15
C ALA A 91 17.73 35.12 -1.39
N TYR A 92 18.19 34.14 -2.15
CA TYR A 92 18.38 34.24 -3.62
C TYR A 92 18.03 32.94 -4.32
N ALA A 93 17.43 33.05 -5.51
CA ALA A 93 17.23 31.94 -6.42
C ALA A 93 18.57 31.52 -7.06
N ASP A 94 19.41 30.80 -6.32
CA ASP A 94 20.58 30.11 -6.86
C ASP A 94 20.11 28.81 -7.50
N THR A 95 19.90 28.85 -8.80
CA THR A 95 19.31 27.76 -9.60
C THR A 95 20.16 26.48 -9.54
N GLU A 96 21.49 26.58 -9.48
CA GLU A 96 22.37 25.41 -9.40
C GLU A 96 22.36 24.76 -8.02
N ALA A 97 22.33 25.56 -6.95
CA ALA A 97 22.16 25.06 -5.59
C ALA A 97 20.79 24.41 -5.41
N ALA A 98 19.74 24.98 -6.01
CA ALA A 98 18.40 24.44 -6.01
C ALA A 98 18.32 23.07 -6.70
N ILE A 99 18.90 22.91 -7.87
CA ILE A 99 18.91 21.64 -8.61
C ILE A 99 19.68 20.55 -7.83
N ARG A 100 20.85 20.87 -7.27
CA ARG A 100 21.59 19.92 -6.42
C ARG A 100 20.80 19.49 -5.18
N ALA A 101 20.15 20.43 -4.54
CA ALA A 101 19.36 20.19 -3.33
C ALA A 101 18.13 19.30 -3.59
N ILE A 102 17.42 19.48 -4.72
CA ILE A 102 16.30 18.62 -5.12
C ILE A 102 16.77 17.18 -5.31
N ASN A 103 17.89 16.99 -6.01
CA ASN A 103 18.37 15.67 -6.37
C ASN A 103 19.01 14.89 -5.20
N THR A 104 19.74 15.57 -4.31
CA THR A 104 20.51 14.93 -3.23
C THR A 104 19.78 14.95 -1.88
N ALA A 105 19.24 16.08 -1.45
CA ALA A 105 18.57 16.22 -0.16
C ALA A 105 17.05 15.97 -0.21
N LYS A 106 16.49 15.68 -1.39
CA LYS A 106 15.05 15.47 -1.61
C LYS A 106 14.21 16.56 -0.91
N ILE A 107 14.54 17.82 -1.16
CA ILE A 107 13.87 18.97 -0.55
C ILE A 107 12.42 19.01 -1.02
N HIS A 108 11.51 19.27 -0.08
CA HIS A 108 10.07 19.34 -0.36
C HIS A 108 9.64 20.75 -0.79
N TYR A 109 10.29 21.79 -0.27
CA TYR A 109 9.96 23.16 -0.61
C TYR A 109 11.12 24.14 -0.41
N TYR A 110 11.16 25.19 -1.23
CA TYR A 110 12.04 26.34 -1.11
C TYR A 110 11.24 27.56 -0.67
N LEU A 111 11.65 28.18 0.41
CA LEU A 111 11.01 29.38 0.92
C LEU A 111 11.96 30.57 0.79
N ASN A 112 11.50 31.63 0.15
CA ASN A 112 12.29 32.83 -0.02
C ASN A 112 12.26 33.71 1.25
N LYS A 113 13.41 34.24 1.65
CA LYS A 113 13.51 35.31 2.63
C LYS A 113 13.27 36.67 1.93
N PRO A 114 12.48 37.59 2.51
CA PRO A 114 11.67 37.44 3.72
C PRO A 114 10.33 36.73 3.42
N TRP A 115 9.87 35.96 4.41
CA TRP A 115 8.58 35.24 4.37
C TRP A 115 7.41 36.07 4.95
N ASP A 116 7.59 37.37 5.15
CA ASP A 116 6.57 38.28 5.68
C ASP A 116 5.54 38.66 4.60
N PRO A 117 4.22 38.65 4.86
CA PRO A 117 3.58 38.16 6.07
C PRO A 117 3.55 36.61 6.12
N PRO A 118 3.80 36.01 7.33
CA PRO A 118 3.87 34.56 7.46
C PRO A 118 2.56 33.84 7.16
N GLU A 119 1.41 34.51 7.31
CA GLU A 119 0.08 33.99 7.01
C GLU A 119 -0.09 33.67 5.51
N GLU A 120 0.60 34.41 4.64
CA GLU A 120 0.48 34.24 3.18
C GLU A 120 1.60 33.36 2.60
N LYS A 121 2.82 33.44 3.15
CA LYS A 121 4.00 32.84 2.52
C LYS A 121 4.56 31.63 3.26
N LEU A 122 4.53 31.62 4.60
CA LEU A 122 5.11 30.55 5.43
C LEU A 122 4.08 29.50 5.79
N TYR A 123 2.99 29.92 6.42
CA TYR A 123 2.03 28.96 6.99
C TYR A 123 1.34 28.06 5.98
N PRO A 124 0.87 28.54 4.79
CA PRO A 124 0.23 27.65 3.84
C PRO A 124 1.13 26.52 3.36
N VAL A 125 2.43 26.83 3.18
CA VAL A 125 3.42 25.83 2.77
C VAL A 125 3.68 24.82 3.87
N LEU A 126 3.86 25.29 5.10
CA LEU A 126 4.12 24.40 6.23
C LEU A 126 2.89 23.56 6.58
N ASP A 127 1.68 24.12 6.51
CA ASP A 127 0.43 23.39 6.72
C ASP A 127 0.28 22.21 5.76
N ASP A 128 0.53 22.43 4.47
CA ASP A 128 0.46 21.38 3.45
C ASP A 128 1.52 20.28 3.70
N LEU A 129 2.74 20.69 4.04
CA LEU A 129 3.82 19.74 4.35
C LEU A 129 3.57 18.96 5.64
N LEU A 130 3.08 19.63 6.68
CA LEU A 130 2.77 18.99 7.96
C LEU A 130 1.54 18.09 7.85
N PHE A 131 0.52 18.49 7.09
CA PHE A 131 -0.60 17.63 6.76
C PHE A 131 -0.13 16.36 6.02
N SER A 132 0.71 16.53 5.00
CA SER A 132 1.32 15.41 4.27
C SER A 132 2.21 14.53 5.16
N TRP A 133 2.90 15.13 6.15
CA TRP A 133 3.67 14.38 7.12
C TRP A 133 2.76 13.58 8.06
N HIS A 134 1.71 14.17 8.62
CA HIS A 134 0.74 13.49 9.49
C HIS A 134 0.01 12.36 8.78
N ALA A 135 -0.37 12.54 7.53
CA ALA A 135 -1.02 11.51 6.75
C ALA A 135 -0.10 10.29 6.49
N GLY A 136 1.22 10.52 6.42
CA GLY A 136 2.24 9.49 6.22
C GLY A 136 2.91 9.00 7.50
N TYR A 137 2.99 9.85 8.52
CA TYR A 137 3.60 9.53 9.80
C TYR A 137 2.59 8.81 10.69
N ARG A 138 2.75 7.52 10.78
CA ARG A 138 2.27 6.78 11.94
C ARG A 138 3.43 6.70 12.90
N PRO A 139 3.28 7.18 14.15
CA PRO A 139 4.33 6.97 15.15
C PRO A 139 4.68 5.47 15.09
N PRO A 140 5.97 5.10 15.02
CA PRO A 140 6.32 3.70 15.15
C PRO A 140 5.63 3.24 16.42
N TYR A 141 4.76 2.25 16.25
CA TYR A 141 4.20 1.57 17.39
C TYR A 141 5.39 0.85 18.00
N GLU A 142 6.19 1.57 18.82
CA GLU A 142 7.27 0.97 19.56
C GLU A 142 6.64 -0.09 20.43
N GLY A 143 6.79 -1.35 20.00
CA GLY A 143 6.43 -2.47 20.80
C GLY A 143 5.24 -3.31 20.41
N VAL A 144 4.69 -3.24 19.19
CA VAL A 144 3.89 -4.36 18.70
C VAL A 144 4.83 -5.55 18.55
N GLN A 145 4.60 -6.58 19.36
CA GLN A 145 5.38 -7.80 19.31
C GLN A 145 4.48 -8.93 18.82
N VAL A 146 4.95 -9.67 17.85
CA VAL A 146 4.22 -10.81 17.31
C VAL A 146 4.99 -12.07 17.67
N VAL A 147 4.38 -12.89 18.51
CA VAL A 147 4.92 -14.21 18.88
C VAL A 147 4.26 -15.23 17.96
N GLY A 148 5.07 -15.96 17.19
CA GLY A 148 4.54 -16.91 16.23
C GLY A 148 5.61 -17.76 15.58
N THR A 149 5.17 -18.79 14.84
CA THR A 149 6.05 -19.70 14.12
C THR A 149 6.36 -19.21 12.70
N ARG A 150 7.50 -19.61 12.17
CA ARG A 150 7.89 -19.26 10.80
C ARG A 150 6.88 -19.76 9.76
N TRP A 151 6.27 -20.91 10.01
CA TRP A 151 5.53 -21.70 9.04
C TRP A 151 4.01 -21.70 9.23
N GLY A 152 3.48 -20.93 10.19
CA GLY A 152 2.05 -20.84 10.42
C GLY A 152 1.35 -19.95 9.35
N ALA A 153 0.28 -20.45 8.74
CA ALA A 153 -0.49 -19.68 7.75
C ALA A 153 -1.08 -18.41 8.35
N GLN A 154 -1.57 -18.49 9.60
CA GLN A 154 -2.12 -17.35 10.32
C GLN A 154 -1.02 -16.38 10.77
N ASP A 155 0.17 -16.89 11.12
CA ASP A 155 1.35 -16.09 11.42
C ASP A 155 1.76 -15.24 10.20
N HIS A 156 1.76 -15.86 9.01
CA HIS A 156 2.00 -15.15 7.76
C HIS A 156 0.96 -14.07 7.51
N ALA A 157 -0.32 -14.37 7.68
CA ALA A 157 -1.41 -13.40 7.47
C ALA A 157 -1.30 -12.17 8.41
N VAL A 158 -0.94 -12.39 9.69
CA VAL A 158 -0.71 -11.30 10.66
C VAL A 158 0.48 -10.44 10.24
N ARG A 159 1.61 -11.06 9.87
CA ARG A 159 2.81 -10.32 9.42
C ARG A 159 2.55 -9.53 8.14
N ASP A 160 1.90 -10.13 7.16
CA ASP A 160 1.55 -9.48 5.90
C ASP A 160 0.63 -8.28 6.14
N PHE A 161 -0.40 -8.44 6.97
CA PHE A 161 -1.32 -7.36 7.34
C PHE A 161 -0.59 -6.19 8.01
N LEU A 162 0.26 -6.46 9.01
CA LEU A 162 1.02 -5.42 9.72
C LEU A 162 2.01 -4.72 8.79
N ALA A 163 2.76 -5.48 7.99
CA ALA A 163 3.74 -4.95 7.05
C ALA A 163 3.09 -4.08 5.97
N ARG A 164 2.01 -4.54 5.35
CA ARG A 164 1.29 -3.80 4.29
C ARG A 164 0.60 -2.53 4.82
N ASN A 165 0.25 -2.50 6.10
CA ASN A 165 -0.30 -1.31 6.76
C ASN A 165 0.78 -0.45 7.43
N HIS A 166 2.08 -0.70 7.18
CA HIS A 166 3.23 0.04 7.72
C HIS A 166 3.27 0.08 9.25
N ILE A 167 2.75 -0.96 9.91
CA ILE A 167 2.83 -1.12 11.35
C ILE A 167 4.15 -1.80 11.69
N GLY A 168 5.04 -1.07 12.36
CA GLY A 168 6.29 -1.65 12.87
C GLY A 168 6.01 -2.69 13.93
N TYR A 169 6.63 -3.87 13.82
CA TYR A 169 6.51 -4.94 14.80
C TYR A 169 7.84 -5.68 14.98
N GLN A 170 8.01 -6.26 16.16
CA GLN A 170 9.08 -7.20 16.44
C GLN A 170 8.53 -8.63 16.33
N TRP A 171 9.17 -9.43 15.49
CA TRP A 171 8.85 -10.85 15.36
C TRP A 171 9.65 -11.67 16.36
N LEU A 172 8.97 -12.51 17.14
CA LEU A 172 9.56 -13.39 18.14
C LEU A 172 9.13 -14.84 17.85
N ASN A 173 10.08 -15.67 17.46
CA ASN A 173 9.84 -17.11 17.26
C ASN A 173 10.09 -17.86 18.58
N PRO A 174 9.09 -18.54 19.17
CA PRO A 174 9.24 -19.28 20.40
C PRO A 174 10.25 -20.44 20.31
N ASP A 175 10.49 -21.00 19.12
CA ASP A 175 11.48 -22.07 18.93
C ASP A 175 12.93 -21.58 19.10
N THR A 176 13.17 -20.28 18.87
CA THR A 176 14.51 -19.69 18.89
C THR A 176 14.69 -18.60 19.94
N SER A 177 13.61 -18.08 20.53
CA SER A 177 13.62 -17.00 21.52
C SER A 177 12.99 -17.47 22.85
N PRO A 178 13.80 -17.73 23.88
CA PRO A 178 13.28 -18.01 25.23
C PRO A 178 12.43 -16.87 25.80
N GLU A 179 12.71 -15.64 25.40
CA GLU A 179 11.95 -14.44 25.78
C GLU A 179 10.48 -14.51 25.30
N ALA A 180 10.25 -15.04 24.10
CA ALA A 180 8.91 -15.25 23.56
C ALA A 180 8.06 -16.17 24.44
N LEU A 181 8.64 -17.28 24.87
CA LEU A 181 7.96 -18.25 25.75
C LEU A 181 7.68 -17.66 27.14
N GLU A 182 8.61 -16.88 27.68
CA GLU A 182 8.43 -16.20 28.97
C GLU A 182 7.30 -15.16 28.90
N MET A 183 7.22 -14.39 27.82
CA MET A 183 6.16 -13.43 27.56
C MET A 183 4.76 -14.06 27.52
N LEU A 184 4.63 -15.23 26.90
CA LEU A 184 3.37 -15.97 26.86
C LEU A 184 3.02 -16.52 28.25
N LYS A 185 3.98 -17.12 28.96
CA LYS A 185 3.78 -17.67 30.31
C LYS A 185 3.34 -16.63 31.32
N VAL A 186 3.98 -15.43 31.33
CA VAL A 186 3.62 -14.34 32.23
C VAL A 186 2.16 -13.88 32.01
N ARG A 187 1.64 -14.02 30.78
CA ARG A 187 0.26 -13.67 30.44
C ARG A 187 -0.72 -14.83 30.53
N GLY A 188 -0.26 -16.03 30.88
CA GLY A 188 -1.09 -17.23 30.93
C GLY A 188 -1.62 -17.68 29.56
N ILE A 189 -0.92 -17.34 28.48
CA ILE A 189 -1.30 -17.71 27.11
C ILE A 189 -0.61 -19.03 26.74
N ASP A 190 -1.41 -19.94 26.19
CA ASP A 190 -0.96 -21.24 25.70
C ASP A 190 -0.12 -21.07 24.42
N ASP A 191 1.08 -21.61 24.40
CA ASP A 191 2.02 -21.56 23.27
C ASP A 191 1.56 -22.34 22.03
N SER A 192 0.54 -23.20 22.16
CA SER A 192 -0.12 -23.86 21.03
C SER A 192 -1.07 -22.94 20.24
N LYS A 193 -1.40 -21.77 20.78
CA LYS A 193 -2.36 -20.82 20.19
C LYS A 193 -1.66 -19.62 19.52
N LEU A 194 -0.78 -19.90 18.58
CA LEU A 194 -0.08 -18.87 17.81
C LEU A 194 -0.82 -18.50 16.52
N PRO A 195 -0.63 -17.29 15.97
CA PRO A 195 0.16 -16.19 16.51
C PRO A 195 -0.50 -15.45 17.67
N VAL A 196 0.33 -14.83 18.51
CA VAL A 196 -0.11 -13.90 19.55
C VAL A 196 0.47 -12.53 19.26
N VAL A 197 -0.38 -11.51 19.22
CA VAL A 197 0.04 -10.11 19.04
C VAL A 197 -0.06 -9.38 20.36
N LEU A 198 1.05 -8.83 20.81
CA LEU A 198 1.16 -8.05 22.03
C LEU A 198 1.24 -6.56 21.69
N PHE A 199 0.41 -5.75 22.32
CA PHE A 199 0.32 -4.32 22.07
C PHE A 199 0.93 -3.50 23.20
N ASN A 200 1.29 -2.24 22.91
CA ASN A 200 1.90 -1.31 23.89
C ASN A 200 1.00 -1.00 25.09
N ASP A 201 -0.31 -1.11 24.93
CA ASP A 201 -1.26 -0.92 26.02
C ASP A 201 -1.29 -2.11 27.03
N GLY A 202 -0.41 -3.10 26.83
CA GLY A 202 -0.31 -4.31 27.63
C GLY A 202 -1.32 -5.40 27.27
N THR A 203 -2.23 -5.14 26.30
CA THR A 203 -3.20 -6.13 25.82
C THR A 203 -2.56 -7.13 24.88
N ALA A 204 -3.19 -8.30 24.75
CA ALA A 204 -2.78 -9.35 23.84
C ALA A 204 -3.98 -9.81 23.01
N ALA A 205 -3.74 -10.13 21.74
CA ALA A 205 -4.70 -10.79 20.87
C ALA A 205 -4.15 -12.15 20.44
N VAL A 206 -4.91 -13.20 20.68
CA VAL A 206 -4.55 -14.59 20.37
C VAL A 206 -5.24 -14.98 19.08
N GLN A 207 -4.46 -15.35 18.07
CA GLN A 207 -4.96 -15.67 16.72
C GLN A 207 -5.92 -14.60 16.18
N PRO A 208 -5.52 -13.30 16.19
CA PRO A 208 -6.42 -12.21 15.88
C PRO A 208 -6.92 -12.26 14.44
N THR A 209 -8.15 -11.85 14.25
CA THR A 209 -8.69 -11.53 12.93
C THR A 209 -8.08 -10.24 12.39
N GLN A 210 -8.17 -10.01 11.08
CA GLN A 210 -7.71 -8.75 10.49
C GLN A 210 -8.44 -7.53 11.06
N MET A 211 -9.73 -7.69 11.41
CA MET A 211 -10.54 -6.64 12.03
C MET A 211 -10.04 -6.27 13.42
N GLU A 212 -9.79 -7.27 14.27
CA GLU A 212 -9.23 -7.05 15.61
C GLU A 212 -7.87 -6.37 15.55
N LEU A 213 -7.01 -6.79 14.58
CA LEU A 213 -5.74 -6.11 14.35
C LEU A 213 -5.95 -4.66 13.92
N ALA A 214 -6.83 -4.40 12.94
CA ALA A 214 -7.11 -3.06 12.46
C ALA A 214 -7.53 -2.10 13.58
N GLU A 215 -8.45 -2.54 14.43
CA GLU A 215 -8.90 -1.76 15.59
C GLU A 215 -7.76 -1.50 16.59
N LYS A 216 -7.01 -2.54 16.93
CA LYS A 216 -5.92 -2.45 17.92
C LYS A 216 -4.74 -1.58 17.47
N VAL A 217 -4.43 -1.57 16.18
CA VAL A 217 -3.37 -0.72 15.63
C VAL A 217 -3.87 0.67 15.23
N GLY A 218 -5.15 0.99 15.52
CA GLY A 218 -5.71 2.32 15.31
C GLY A 218 -6.05 2.64 13.85
N LEU A 219 -6.29 1.63 13.02
CA LEU A 219 -6.88 1.83 11.70
C LEU A 219 -8.36 2.20 11.85
N LYS A 220 -8.85 3.03 10.95
CA LYS A 220 -10.24 3.46 10.99
C LYS A 220 -11.15 2.33 10.51
N THR A 221 -12.01 1.84 11.40
CA THR A 221 -12.95 0.73 11.15
C THR A 221 -14.41 1.16 11.14
N THR A 222 -14.70 2.44 11.43
CA THR A 222 -16.05 2.98 11.50
C THR A 222 -16.18 4.22 10.62
N ALA A 223 -17.22 4.26 9.78
CA ALA A 223 -17.53 5.40 8.93
C ALA A 223 -17.99 6.61 9.76
N GLU A 224 -17.58 7.82 9.37
CA GLU A 224 -17.93 9.07 10.06
C GLU A 224 -19.34 9.56 9.72
N LYS A 225 -19.79 9.26 8.49
CA LYS A 225 -21.07 9.77 7.95
C LYS A 225 -22.03 8.61 7.71
N GLU A 226 -23.30 8.88 7.89
CA GLU A 226 -24.37 7.92 7.60
C GLU A 226 -24.62 7.76 6.09
N TYR A 227 -24.24 8.77 5.29
CA TYR A 227 -24.49 8.79 3.86
C TYR A 227 -23.34 9.41 3.07
N TYR A 228 -22.99 8.77 1.93
CA TYR A 228 -21.98 9.21 0.99
C TYR A 228 -22.55 9.37 -0.43
N ASP A 229 -21.96 10.27 -1.22
CA ASP A 229 -22.31 10.40 -2.62
C ASP A 229 -21.76 9.21 -3.41
N VAL A 230 -20.56 8.75 -3.05
CA VAL A 230 -19.94 7.56 -3.62
C VAL A 230 -19.20 6.73 -2.56
N VAL A 231 -19.45 5.43 -2.56
CA VAL A 231 -18.67 4.43 -1.83
C VAL A 231 -17.83 3.64 -2.85
N VAL A 232 -16.53 3.64 -2.66
CA VAL A 232 -15.56 2.91 -3.47
C VAL A 232 -15.14 1.65 -2.71
N VAL A 233 -15.32 0.49 -3.28
CA VAL A 233 -14.95 -0.80 -2.68
C VAL A 233 -13.63 -1.28 -3.27
N GLY A 234 -12.57 -1.22 -2.47
CA GLY A 234 -11.18 -1.53 -2.83
C GLY A 234 -10.32 -0.27 -2.97
N ALA A 235 -9.15 -0.27 -2.34
CA ALA A 235 -8.17 0.83 -2.37
C ALA A 235 -6.92 0.48 -3.21
N GLY A 236 -7.08 -0.30 -4.28
CA GLY A 236 -6.07 -0.45 -5.33
C GLY A 236 -5.94 0.83 -6.17
N PRO A 237 -5.12 0.84 -7.25
CA PRO A 237 -4.91 2.04 -8.07
C PRO A 237 -6.20 2.67 -8.61
N ALA A 238 -7.20 1.88 -8.99
CA ALA A 238 -8.49 2.38 -9.45
C ALA A 238 -9.27 3.06 -8.32
N GLY A 239 -9.35 2.42 -7.15
CA GLY A 239 -10.04 2.97 -5.99
C GLY A 239 -9.37 4.21 -5.42
N LEU A 240 -8.03 4.24 -5.38
CA LEU A 240 -7.26 5.43 -4.98
C LEU A 240 -7.52 6.61 -5.92
N ALA A 241 -7.51 6.36 -7.24
CA ALA A 241 -7.84 7.40 -8.22
C ALA A 241 -9.27 7.91 -8.02
N ALA A 242 -10.24 7.01 -7.86
CA ALA A 242 -11.61 7.41 -7.58
C ALA A 242 -11.74 8.21 -6.27
N GLY A 243 -11.00 7.84 -5.23
CA GLY A 243 -10.91 8.60 -3.98
C GLY A 243 -10.37 10.02 -4.18
N VAL A 244 -9.28 10.15 -4.94
CA VAL A 244 -8.68 11.46 -5.28
C VAL A 244 -9.66 12.33 -6.06
N TYR A 245 -10.20 11.82 -7.17
CA TYR A 245 -11.08 12.60 -8.03
C TYR A 245 -12.43 12.88 -7.37
N GLY A 246 -13.06 11.90 -6.74
CA GLY A 246 -14.33 12.09 -6.05
C GLY A 246 -14.25 13.17 -4.98
N ALA A 247 -13.23 13.12 -4.12
CA ALA A 247 -13.04 14.13 -3.09
C ALA A 247 -12.65 15.49 -3.66
N SER A 248 -11.75 15.55 -4.66
CA SER A 248 -11.33 16.82 -5.28
C SER A 248 -12.47 17.54 -6.01
N GLU A 249 -13.45 16.81 -6.50
CA GLU A 249 -14.63 17.32 -7.20
C GLU A 249 -15.84 17.53 -6.26
N GLY A 250 -15.62 17.42 -4.94
CA GLY A 250 -16.58 17.78 -3.90
C GLY A 250 -17.57 16.69 -3.52
N LEU A 251 -17.40 15.46 -3.98
CA LEU A 251 -18.24 14.33 -3.55
C LEU A 251 -17.84 13.85 -2.14
N ARG A 252 -18.84 13.53 -1.31
CA ARG A 252 -18.63 12.79 -0.08
C ARG A 252 -18.20 11.36 -0.44
N THR A 253 -16.90 11.11 -0.43
CA THR A 253 -16.28 9.90 -0.92
C THR A 253 -15.76 9.05 0.23
N LEU A 254 -16.22 7.80 0.31
CA LEU A 254 -15.70 6.77 1.21
C LEU A 254 -15.00 5.69 0.39
N VAL A 255 -13.79 5.34 0.75
CA VAL A 255 -13.04 4.20 0.18
C VAL A 255 -12.94 3.11 1.25
N ILE A 256 -13.42 1.91 0.94
CA ILE A 256 -13.40 0.75 1.86
C ILE A 256 -12.38 -0.27 1.36
N GLU A 257 -11.43 -0.63 2.21
CA GLU A 257 -10.38 -1.61 1.90
C GLU A 257 -10.31 -2.68 3.00
N CYS A 258 -10.25 -3.94 2.61
CA CYS A 258 -10.29 -5.04 3.57
C CYS A 258 -8.91 -5.47 4.09
N GLU A 259 -7.83 -5.20 3.34
CA GLU A 259 -6.48 -5.66 3.69
C GLU A 259 -5.54 -4.48 3.93
N ALA A 260 -5.12 -3.84 2.85
CA ALA A 260 -4.23 -2.69 2.88
C ALA A 260 -4.34 -1.87 1.60
N VAL A 261 -4.13 -0.57 1.73
CA VAL A 261 -4.14 0.37 0.61
C VAL A 261 -3.06 -0.01 -0.42
N GLY A 262 -3.40 0.11 -1.71
CA GLY A 262 -2.52 -0.21 -2.84
C GLY A 262 -2.90 -1.48 -3.58
N GLY A 263 -3.69 -2.38 -2.97
CA GLY A 263 -4.11 -3.64 -3.58
C GLY A 263 -2.91 -4.47 -4.08
N GLN A 264 -3.07 -5.14 -5.21
CA GLN A 264 -1.99 -5.95 -5.81
C GLN A 264 -0.81 -5.09 -6.32
N ALA A 265 -1.06 -3.87 -6.76
CA ALA A 265 0.01 -2.98 -7.19
C ALA A 265 0.91 -2.57 -6.02
N GLY A 266 0.35 -2.41 -4.80
CA GLY A 266 1.08 -2.07 -3.59
C GLY A 266 2.16 -3.09 -3.21
N SER A 267 1.97 -4.37 -3.53
CA SER A 267 2.96 -5.43 -3.28
C SER A 267 4.10 -5.49 -4.31
N SER A 268 4.03 -4.71 -5.41
CA SER A 268 5.07 -4.70 -6.44
C SER A 268 6.33 -4.01 -5.94
N SER A 269 7.47 -4.70 -5.99
CA SER A 269 8.77 -4.15 -5.56
C SER A 269 9.21 -2.95 -6.40
N ARG A 270 8.83 -2.90 -7.68
CA ARG A 270 9.14 -1.80 -8.60
C ARG A 270 8.17 -1.73 -9.77
N ILE A 271 7.65 -0.54 -10.03
CA ILE A 271 6.83 -0.19 -11.19
C ILE A 271 7.65 0.77 -12.05
N GLU A 272 8.15 0.32 -13.19
CA GLU A 272 9.02 1.11 -14.07
C GLU A 272 8.27 1.83 -15.20
N ASN A 273 7.05 1.40 -15.49
CA ASN A 273 6.25 1.89 -16.61
C ASN A 273 5.07 2.79 -16.19
N TYR A 274 5.18 3.43 -15.03
CA TYR A 274 4.23 4.45 -14.61
C TYR A 274 4.73 5.84 -15.00
N LEU A 275 3.92 6.57 -15.78
CA LEU A 275 4.30 7.88 -16.32
C LEU A 275 4.61 8.87 -15.18
N GLY A 276 5.69 9.65 -15.35
CA GLY A 276 6.16 10.65 -14.40
C GLY A 276 7.22 10.16 -13.40
N PHE A 277 7.60 8.88 -13.48
CA PHE A 277 8.63 8.28 -12.61
C PHE A 277 9.73 7.62 -13.47
N PRO A 278 10.70 8.41 -13.96
CA PRO A 278 11.72 7.92 -14.91
C PRO A 278 12.59 6.80 -14.33
N ASP A 279 12.81 6.81 -13.01
CA ASP A 279 13.59 5.79 -12.30
C ASP A 279 12.71 4.66 -11.75
N GLY A 280 11.41 4.66 -12.08
CA GLY A 280 10.42 3.78 -11.44
C GLY A 280 10.19 4.11 -9.96
N LEU A 281 9.23 3.41 -9.36
CA LEU A 281 8.96 3.50 -7.91
C LEU A 281 8.39 2.17 -7.42
N SER A 282 8.40 1.92 -6.11
CA SER A 282 7.70 0.77 -5.56
C SER A 282 6.18 0.94 -5.65
N GLY A 283 5.45 -0.15 -5.72
CA GLY A 283 3.99 -0.12 -5.66
C GLY A 283 3.48 0.47 -4.35
N ASP A 284 4.18 0.19 -3.26
CA ASP A 284 3.93 0.73 -1.94
C ASP A 284 4.05 2.26 -1.88
N GLU A 285 5.11 2.82 -2.43
CA GLU A 285 5.30 4.28 -2.51
C GLU A 285 4.22 4.94 -3.38
N LEU A 286 3.82 4.31 -4.50
CA LEU A 286 2.74 4.81 -5.33
C LEU A 286 1.41 4.82 -4.56
N ALA A 287 1.11 3.74 -3.85
CA ALA A 287 -0.10 3.59 -3.05
C ALA A 287 -0.15 4.62 -1.91
N LYS A 288 0.95 4.77 -1.18
CA LYS A 288 1.10 5.75 -0.10
C LYS A 288 0.84 7.18 -0.58
N ARG A 289 1.41 7.56 -1.73
CA ARG A 289 1.20 8.90 -2.32
C ARG A 289 -0.26 9.10 -2.71
N GLY A 290 -0.90 8.12 -3.36
CA GLY A 290 -2.31 8.19 -3.73
C GLY A 290 -3.23 8.27 -2.51
N PHE A 291 -2.95 7.52 -1.46
CA PHE A 291 -3.69 7.55 -0.21
C PHE A 291 -3.61 8.91 0.49
N ILE A 292 -2.40 9.44 0.69
CA ILE A 292 -2.18 10.76 1.28
C ILE A 292 -2.90 11.84 0.46
N GLN A 293 -2.80 11.78 -0.87
CA GLN A 293 -3.45 12.72 -1.77
C GLN A 293 -4.98 12.68 -1.62
N ALA A 294 -5.58 11.48 -1.61
CA ALA A 294 -7.02 11.31 -1.47
C ALA A 294 -7.53 11.84 -0.10
N GLN A 295 -6.82 11.50 0.99
CA GLN A 295 -7.16 11.99 2.33
C GLN A 295 -7.06 13.52 2.44
N ARG A 296 -5.99 14.11 1.90
CA ARG A 296 -5.81 15.57 1.88
C ARG A 296 -6.96 16.28 1.17
N LEU A 297 -7.52 15.65 0.14
CA LEU A 297 -8.65 16.18 -0.61
C LEU A 297 -10.01 15.91 0.04
N GLY A 298 -10.04 15.13 1.13
CA GLY A 298 -11.25 14.88 1.93
C GLY A 298 -11.89 13.51 1.72
N ALA A 299 -11.24 12.57 1.01
CA ALA A 299 -11.70 11.19 0.96
C ALA A 299 -11.53 10.51 2.30
N GLU A 300 -12.58 9.83 2.76
CA GLU A 300 -12.54 8.98 3.94
C GLU A 300 -12.11 7.56 3.58
N PHE A 301 -11.28 6.93 4.42
CA PHE A 301 -10.85 5.55 4.25
C PHE A 301 -11.30 4.70 5.44
N LEU A 302 -11.80 3.51 5.13
CA LEU A 302 -12.30 2.56 6.10
C LEU A 302 -11.61 1.21 5.89
N THR A 303 -11.02 0.67 6.95
CA THR A 303 -10.45 -0.68 6.93
C THR A 303 -11.52 -1.67 7.35
N GLN A 304 -12.21 -2.26 6.36
CA GLN A 304 -13.35 -3.15 6.53
C GLN A 304 -13.55 -4.03 5.30
N ARG A 305 -14.19 -5.18 5.51
CA ARG A 305 -14.62 -6.04 4.41
C ARG A 305 -16.07 -5.75 4.05
N VAL A 306 -16.31 -5.53 2.77
CA VAL A 306 -17.67 -5.48 2.22
C VAL A 306 -18.15 -6.90 1.95
N THR A 307 -19.34 -7.25 2.42
CA THR A 307 -19.93 -8.58 2.29
C THR A 307 -21.05 -8.65 1.26
N SER A 308 -21.76 -7.55 1.04
CA SER A 308 -22.77 -7.44 -0.03
C SER A 308 -23.13 -5.99 -0.34
N ILE A 309 -23.85 -5.80 -1.44
CA ILE A 309 -24.45 -4.54 -1.85
C ILE A 309 -25.93 -4.79 -2.09
N ASP A 310 -26.78 -4.07 -1.35
CA ASP A 310 -28.20 -4.03 -1.61
C ASP A 310 -28.58 -2.77 -2.40
N VAL A 311 -29.61 -2.87 -3.20
CA VAL A 311 -30.17 -1.77 -3.98
C VAL A 311 -31.58 -1.50 -3.49
N ASP A 312 -31.78 -0.35 -2.88
CA ASP A 312 -33.06 0.12 -2.37
C ASP A 312 -33.42 1.42 -3.12
N ASP A 313 -34.31 1.30 -4.11
CA ASP A 313 -34.75 2.39 -4.99
C ASP A 313 -33.63 3.34 -5.44
N GLN A 314 -33.49 4.48 -4.73
CA GLN A 314 -32.52 5.55 -5.04
C GLN A 314 -31.18 5.35 -4.34
N TYR A 315 -31.08 4.45 -3.36
CA TYR A 315 -29.92 4.27 -2.53
C TYR A 315 -29.26 2.91 -2.77
N ARG A 316 -27.99 2.82 -2.45
CA ARG A 316 -27.23 1.58 -2.35
C ARG A 316 -26.80 1.44 -0.90
N VAL A 317 -26.94 0.25 -0.38
CA VAL A 317 -26.55 -0.08 0.98
C VAL A 317 -25.41 -1.07 0.91
N VAL A 318 -24.24 -0.65 1.37
CA VAL A 318 -23.02 -1.47 1.43
C VAL A 318 -22.98 -2.11 2.81
N LYS A 319 -23.01 -3.45 2.86
CA LYS A 319 -22.94 -4.22 4.10
C LYS A 319 -21.51 -4.60 4.43
N LEU A 320 -21.15 -4.41 5.69
CA LEU A 320 -19.82 -4.69 6.22
C LEU A 320 -19.80 -6.02 6.99
N GLU A 321 -18.60 -6.60 7.16
CA GLU A 321 -18.41 -7.89 7.83
C GLU A 321 -18.86 -7.88 9.30
N ASP A 322 -18.78 -6.74 9.97
CA ASP A 322 -19.23 -6.55 11.35
C ASP A 322 -20.73 -6.31 11.49
N GLY A 323 -21.48 -6.40 10.40
CA GLY A 323 -22.93 -6.21 10.35
C GLY A 323 -23.38 -4.75 10.24
N ARG A 324 -22.47 -3.78 10.23
CA ARG A 324 -22.79 -2.37 9.94
C ARG A 324 -23.11 -2.16 8.48
N GLU A 325 -23.85 -1.09 8.19
CA GLU A 325 -24.26 -0.72 6.85
C GLU A 325 -23.86 0.72 6.54
N VAL A 326 -23.53 1.01 5.29
CA VAL A 326 -23.22 2.34 4.78
C VAL A 326 -24.12 2.64 3.61
N SER A 327 -24.89 3.74 3.69
CA SER A 327 -25.76 4.18 2.60
C SER A 327 -25.05 5.14 1.67
N CYS A 328 -25.31 5.01 0.36
CA CYS A 328 -24.74 5.91 -0.65
C CYS A 328 -25.64 6.02 -1.90
N ALA A 329 -25.39 7.05 -2.71
CA ALA A 329 -26.03 7.18 -4.02
C ALA A 329 -25.42 6.23 -5.04
N VAL A 330 -24.11 6.07 -5.01
CA VAL A 330 -23.34 5.30 -6.01
C VAL A 330 -22.34 4.39 -5.34
N VAL A 331 -22.17 3.18 -5.89
CA VAL A 331 -21.06 2.28 -5.54
C VAL A 331 -20.11 2.13 -6.73
N LEU A 332 -18.81 2.25 -6.47
CA LEU A 332 -17.76 1.90 -7.42
C LEU A 332 -17.04 0.64 -6.96
N ILE A 333 -17.17 -0.44 -7.71
CA ILE A 333 -16.45 -1.71 -7.48
C ILE A 333 -15.04 -1.58 -8.06
N ALA A 334 -14.03 -1.56 -7.19
CA ALA A 334 -12.61 -1.44 -7.55
C ALA A 334 -11.75 -2.52 -6.84
N THR A 335 -12.34 -3.68 -6.57
CA THR A 335 -11.75 -4.78 -5.76
C THR A 335 -10.60 -5.51 -6.45
N GLY A 336 -10.32 -5.20 -7.72
CA GLY A 336 -9.22 -5.79 -8.46
C GLY A 336 -9.38 -7.29 -8.66
N VAL A 337 -8.26 -8.00 -8.49
CA VAL A 337 -8.16 -9.46 -8.65
C VAL A 337 -7.33 -10.05 -7.51
N SER A 338 -7.52 -11.34 -7.23
CA SER A 338 -6.67 -12.10 -6.32
C SER A 338 -5.96 -13.23 -7.06
N TRP A 339 -4.86 -13.69 -6.48
CA TRP A 339 -4.05 -14.75 -7.09
C TRP A 339 -4.86 -16.02 -7.30
N CYS A 340 -4.73 -16.61 -8.50
CA CYS A 340 -5.24 -17.95 -8.76
C CYS A 340 -4.50 -18.95 -7.88
N LYS A 341 -5.26 -19.84 -7.24
CA LYS A 341 -4.69 -20.93 -6.47
C LYS A 341 -4.26 -22.07 -7.41
N LEU A 342 -3.13 -22.68 -7.11
CA LEU A 342 -2.66 -23.88 -7.79
C LEU A 342 -3.39 -25.09 -7.20
N ASP A 343 -4.16 -25.77 -8.02
CA ASP A 343 -4.95 -26.94 -7.62
C ASP A 343 -4.12 -28.22 -7.81
N VAL A 344 -3.24 -28.45 -6.85
CA VAL A 344 -2.42 -29.66 -6.77
C VAL A 344 -2.34 -30.15 -5.32
N PRO A 345 -2.15 -31.47 -5.07
CA PRO A 345 -2.04 -32.01 -3.72
C PRO A 345 -0.99 -31.29 -2.87
N GLY A 346 -1.34 -30.98 -1.62
CA GLY A 346 -0.50 -30.28 -0.65
C GLY A 346 -0.47 -28.75 -0.80
N ALA A 347 -1.04 -28.17 -1.88
CA ALA A 347 -1.00 -26.72 -2.11
C ALA A 347 -1.77 -25.95 -1.04
N GLY A 348 -2.96 -26.43 -0.65
CA GLY A 348 -3.81 -25.74 0.32
C GLY A 348 -3.27 -25.80 1.74
N ASP A 349 -2.70 -26.94 2.11
CA ASP A 349 -2.25 -27.22 3.47
C ASP A 349 -0.96 -26.47 3.85
N LEU A 350 -0.15 -26.14 2.84
CA LEU A 350 1.17 -25.51 3.01
C LEU A 350 1.19 -24.01 2.66
N VAL A 351 0.02 -23.39 2.46
CA VAL A 351 -0.06 -21.93 2.27
C VAL A 351 0.41 -21.20 3.52
N GLY A 352 1.40 -20.31 3.37
CA GLY A 352 2.06 -19.62 4.49
C GLY A 352 3.18 -20.47 5.15
N ALA A 353 3.21 -21.76 4.87
CA ALA A 353 4.19 -22.71 5.41
C ALA A 353 5.20 -23.16 4.33
N GLY A 354 5.64 -22.26 3.49
CA GLY A 354 6.58 -22.49 2.38
C GLY A 354 5.94 -22.36 1.00
N VAL A 355 4.60 -22.35 0.89
CA VAL A 355 3.87 -22.06 -0.36
C VAL A 355 3.21 -20.71 -0.24
N TYR A 356 3.55 -19.79 -1.13
CA TYR A 356 3.08 -18.40 -1.10
C TYR A 356 2.47 -17.99 -2.43
N TYR A 357 1.39 -17.20 -2.39
CA TYR A 357 0.77 -16.59 -3.56
C TYR A 357 1.10 -15.11 -3.60
N GLY A 358 1.84 -14.70 -4.63
CA GLY A 358 2.43 -13.37 -4.70
C GLY A 358 3.79 -13.30 -4.01
N ALA A 359 4.37 -12.12 -3.93
CA ALA A 359 5.62 -11.85 -3.21
C ALA A 359 5.36 -10.76 -2.18
N ALA A 360 5.33 -11.11 -0.91
CA ALA A 360 5.43 -10.14 0.16
C ALA A 360 6.90 -9.70 0.32
N GLN A 361 7.15 -8.42 0.55
CA GLN A 361 8.51 -7.93 0.85
C GLN A 361 9.07 -8.59 2.12
N SER A 362 8.18 -8.91 3.07
CA SER A 362 8.52 -9.62 4.30
C SER A 362 9.16 -10.99 4.05
N GLU A 363 8.70 -11.71 3.01
CA GLU A 363 9.19 -13.05 2.72
C GLU A 363 10.54 -13.05 2.01
N ALA A 364 10.86 -12.04 1.22
CA ALA A 364 12.15 -11.97 0.53
C ALA A 364 13.34 -11.94 1.50
N ALA A 365 13.20 -11.25 2.63
CA ALA A 365 14.24 -11.20 3.65
C ALA A 365 14.40 -12.52 4.42
N THR A 366 13.34 -13.32 4.54
CA THR A 366 13.40 -14.62 5.23
C THR A 366 14.02 -15.72 4.37
N CYS A 367 14.06 -15.53 3.03
CA CYS A 367 14.67 -16.47 2.07
C CYS A 367 16.19 -16.25 1.89
N ARG A 368 16.85 -15.56 2.80
CA ARG A 368 18.29 -15.30 2.71
C ARG A 368 19.07 -16.61 2.70
N ASP A 369 19.95 -16.73 1.70
CA ASP A 369 20.83 -17.90 1.47
C ASP A 369 20.07 -19.22 1.21
N GLU A 370 18.77 -19.16 0.88
CA GLU A 370 17.94 -20.30 0.50
C GLU A 370 17.77 -20.44 -1.01
N ASP A 371 17.34 -21.63 -1.46
CA ASP A 371 16.93 -21.89 -2.84
C ASP A 371 15.44 -21.59 -2.96
N VAL A 372 15.08 -20.66 -3.82
CA VAL A 372 13.70 -20.17 -4.01
C VAL A 372 13.16 -20.63 -5.35
N PHE A 373 11.93 -21.12 -5.37
CA PHE A 373 11.20 -21.44 -6.59
C PHE A 373 10.13 -20.40 -6.88
N VAL A 374 10.08 -19.92 -8.12
CA VAL A 374 9.07 -18.96 -8.61
C VAL A 374 8.26 -19.61 -9.72
N VAL A 375 6.97 -19.81 -9.51
CA VAL A 375 6.07 -20.44 -10.49
C VAL A 375 5.37 -19.36 -11.30
N GLY A 376 5.65 -19.31 -12.60
CA GLY A 376 5.03 -18.37 -13.52
C GLY A 376 6.00 -17.84 -14.58
N GLY A 377 5.47 -17.30 -15.67
CA GLY A 377 6.26 -16.79 -16.80
C GLY A 377 5.87 -15.37 -17.24
N ALA A 378 5.07 -14.63 -16.47
CA ALA A 378 4.66 -13.27 -16.78
C ALA A 378 5.45 -12.23 -15.97
N ASN A 379 5.20 -10.93 -16.21
CA ASN A 379 5.94 -9.83 -15.58
C ASN A 379 5.99 -9.91 -14.04
N SER A 380 4.90 -10.29 -13.38
CA SER A 380 4.88 -10.42 -11.92
C SER A 380 5.85 -11.48 -11.40
N ALA A 381 5.93 -12.63 -12.08
CA ALA A 381 6.88 -13.69 -11.74
C ALA A 381 8.32 -13.22 -11.96
N GLY A 382 8.60 -12.54 -13.07
CA GLY A 382 9.92 -12.00 -13.37
C GLY A 382 10.37 -10.95 -12.37
N GLN A 383 9.50 -10.00 -11.98
CA GLN A 383 9.79 -9.00 -10.97
C GLN A 383 10.06 -9.63 -9.60
N ALA A 384 9.28 -10.65 -9.24
CA ALA A 384 9.51 -11.41 -8.01
C ALA A 384 10.87 -12.12 -8.04
N ALA A 385 11.20 -12.82 -9.12
CA ALA A 385 12.49 -13.48 -9.28
C ALA A 385 13.66 -12.51 -9.13
N MET A 386 13.60 -11.34 -9.76
CA MET A 386 14.60 -10.27 -9.63
C MET A 386 14.70 -9.74 -8.18
N ASN A 387 13.58 -9.70 -7.45
CA ASN A 387 13.60 -9.26 -6.07
C ASN A 387 14.23 -10.33 -5.16
N PHE A 388 13.82 -11.60 -5.30
CA PHE A 388 14.38 -12.71 -4.51
C PHE A 388 15.88 -12.91 -4.80
N ALA A 389 16.34 -12.72 -6.02
CA ALA A 389 17.76 -12.86 -6.39
C ALA A 389 18.71 -11.96 -5.61
N LYS A 390 18.21 -10.90 -4.95
CA LYS A 390 19.01 -10.01 -4.10
C LYS A 390 19.36 -10.65 -2.74
N TYR A 391 18.61 -11.67 -2.31
CA TYR A 391 18.72 -12.26 -0.98
C TYR A 391 18.97 -13.76 -1.05
N ALA A 392 18.29 -14.45 -1.95
CA ALA A 392 18.36 -15.90 -2.09
C ALA A 392 19.70 -16.36 -2.67
N ARG A 393 20.10 -17.56 -2.30
CA ARG A 393 21.27 -18.25 -2.90
C ARG A 393 21.02 -18.53 -4.38
N SER A 394 19.86 -19.08 -4.72
CA SER A 394 19.41 -19.28 -6.08
C SER A 394 17.91 -19.07 -6.22
N VAL A 395 17.49 -18.66 -7.44
CA VAL A 395 16.08 -18.53 -7.81
C VAL A 395 15.82 -19.37 -9.05
N THR A 396 14.91 -20.33 -8.95
CA THR A 396 14.48 -21.16 -10.08
C THR A 396 13.08 -20.76 -10.53
N MET A 397 12.95 -20.22 -11.73
CA MET A 397 11.66 -19.93 -12.33
C MET A 397 11.10 -21.16 -13.04
N LEU A 398 9.95 -21.66 -12.60
CA LEU A 398 9.23 -22.78 -13.20
C LEU A 398 8.17 -22.24 -14.15
N VAL A 399 8.39 -22.43 -15.45
CA VAL A 399 7.55 -21.86 -16.52
C VAL A 399 6.88 -23.00 -17.29
N ARG A 400 5.54 -23.08 -17.23
CA ARG A 400 4.75 -24.09 -17.96
C ARG A 400 4.90 -23.97 -19.46
N GLY A 401 5.03 -22.74 -19.98
CA GLY A 401 5.21 -22.45 -21.39
C GLY A 401 6.59 -22.80 -21.94
N LYS A 402 6.76 -22.62 -23.25
CA LYS A 402 8.05 -22.89 -23.93
C LYS A 402 9.08 -21.78 -23.77
N GLY A 403 8.70 -20.62 -23.23
CA GLY A 403 9.56 -19.44 -23.03
C GLY A 403 8.83 -18.33 -22.30
N LEU A 404 9.52 -17.21 -22.07
CA LEU A 404 9.01 -16.02 -21.39
C LEU A 404 8.42 -14.97 -22.36
N GLU A 405 8.75 -15.03 -23.65
CA GLU A 405 8.52 -13.98 -24.63
C GLU A 405 7.04 -13.71 -24.87
N GLN A 406 6.17 -14.68 -24.61
CA GLN A 406 4.73 -14.56 -24.82
C GLN A 406 4.01 -13.70 -23.76
N SER A 407 4.59 -13.57 -22.57
CA SER A 407 3.89 -12.99 -21.41
C SER A 407 4.74 -12.04 -20.57
N MET A 408 6.03 -11.93 -20.88
CA MET A 408 6.97 -11.07 -20.14
C MET A 408 7.57 -10.00 -21.06
N SER A 409 7.74 -8.80 -20.52
CA SER A 409 8.36 -7.68 -21.25
C SER A 409 9.85 -7.95 -21.52
N LYS A 410 10.31 -7.51 -22.68
CA LYS A 410 11.68 -7.76 -23.18
C LYS A 410 12.75 -7.29 -22.18
N TYR A 411 12.61 -6.10 -21.62
CA TYR A 411 13.58 -5.56 -20.65
C TYR A 411 13.77 -6.48 -19.43
N LEU A 412 12.67 -7.08 -18.96
CA LEU A 412 12.70 -7.96 -17.78
C LEU A 412 13.33 -9.32 -18.12
N ILE A 413 13.07 -9.85 -19.31
CA ILE A 413 13.74 -11.06 -19.81
C ILE A 413 15.24 -10.85 -19.86
N ASP A 414 15.69 -9.69 -20.38
CA ASP A 414 17.12 -9.37 -20.49
C ASP A 414 17.77 -9.21 -19.10
N GLN A 415 17.05 -8.61 -18.13
CA GLN A 415 17.52 -8.52 -16.74
C GLN A 415 17.65 -9.90 -16.08
N ILE A 416 16.66 -10.77 -16.26
CA ILE A 416 16.69 -12.14 -15.73
C ILE A 416 17.87 -12.91 -16.32
N ALA A 417 18.06 -12.85 -17.63
CA ALA A 417 19.18 -13.51 -18.32
C ALA A 417 20.55 -13.00 -17.87
N ALA A 418 20.67 -11.73 -17.46
CA ALA A 418 21.88 -11.13 -16.95
C ALA A 418 22.15 -11.42 -15.46
N THR A 419 21.18 -12.00 -14.73
CA THR A 419 21.29 -12.25 -13.29
C THR A 419 21.76 -13.68 -13.03
N PRO A 420 23.00 -13.89 -12.52
CA PRO A 420 23.66 -15.19 -12.53
C PRO A 420 23.04 -16.24 -11.60
N ASN A 421 22.31 -15.84 -10.55
CA ASN A 421 21.64 -16.74 -9.63
C ASN A 421 20.14 -16.98 -9.96
N ILE A 422 19.68 -16.56 -11.16
CA ILE A 422 18.35 -16.91 -11.66
C ILE A 422 18.47 -17.97 -12.76
N THR A 423 17.71 -19.05 -12.63
CA THR A 423 17.56 -20.10 -13.65
C THR A 423 16.12 -20.16 -14.12
N VAL A 424 15.89 -20.26 -15.43
CA VAL A 424 14.57 -20.40 -16.03
C VAL A 424 14.38 -21.81 -16.58
N GLU A 425 13.42 -22.55 -16.05
CA GLU A 425 13.07 -23.90 -16.49
C GLU A 425 11.71 -23.88 -17.19
N THR A 426 11.73 -24.03 -18.51
CA THR A 426 10.54 -24.06 -19.36
C THR A 426 9.94 -25.44 -19.49
N GLY A 427 8.65 -25.53 -19.83
CA GLY A 427 7.93 -26.81 -19.91
C GLY A 427 7.81 -27.52 -18.56
N THR A 428 8.02 -26.81 -17.46
CA THR A 428 8.08 -27.38 -16.11
C THR A 428 6.93 -26.85 -15.26
N GLN A 429 6.29 -27.76 -14.50
CA GLN A 429 5.18 -27.42 -13.62
C GLN A 429 5.20 -28.29 -12.36
N ILE A 430 4.71 -27.73 -11.24
CA ILE A 430 4.55 -28.45 -9.98
C ILE A 430 3.31 -29.34 -10.09
N THR A 431 3.45 -30.62 -9.67
CA THR A 431 2.37 -31.61 -9.62
C THR A 431 1.97 -31.94 -8.19
N ARG A 432 2.84 -31.70 -7.20
CA ARG A 432 2.58 -31.93 -5.79
C ARG A 432 3.51 -31.09 -4.92
N PHE A 433 3.01 -30.65 -3.77
CA PHE A 433 3.81 -30.15 -2.65
C PHE A 433 3.95 -31.23 -1.58
N CYS A 434 5.14 -31.39 -1.04
CA CYS A 434 5.49 -32.40 -0.04
C CYS A 434 5.94 -31.71 1.26
N GLY A 435 5.40 -32.17 2.38
CA GLY A 435 5.66 -31.67 3.72
C GLY A 435 4.44 -31.87 4.61
N MET A 436 4.60 -31.80 5.92
CA MET A 436 3.51 -31.91 6.89
C MET A 436 3.24 -30.55 7.56
N GLU A 437 4.21 -30.03 8.31
CA GLU A 437 4.09 -28.73 9.00
C GLU A 437 4.61 -27.57 8.13
N HIS A 438 5.52 -27.86 7.24
CA HIS A 438 6.11 -26.90 6.30
C HIS A 438 6.52 -27.61 5.01
N LEU A 439 6.81 -26.81 3.98
CA LEU A 439 7.26 -27.32 2.69
C LEU A 439 8.67 -27.93 2.82
N GLU A 440 8.80 -29.19 2.43
CA GLU A 440 10.05 -29.95 2.42
C GLU A 440 10.51 -30.25 0.99
N GLY A 441 9.57 -30.30 0.04
CA GLY A 441 9.87 -30.59 -1.35
C GLY A 441 8.71 -30.39 -2.30
N ILE A 442 9.03 -30.47 -3.58
CA ILE A 442 8.09 -30.38 -4.70
C ILE A 442 8.29 -31.51 -5.69
N GLU A 443 7.20 -32.03 -6.23
CA GLU A 443 7.22 -32.92 -7.38
C GLU A 443 6.97 -32.09 -8.64
N LEU A 444 7.82 -32.27 -9.63
CA LEU A 444 7.80 -31.53 -10.89
C LEU A 444 7.51 -32.47 -12.07
N SER A 445 6.67 -32.02 -12.99
CA SER A 445 6.60 -32.56 -14.34
C SER A 445 7.49 -31.70 -15.24
N THR A 446 8.52 -32.31 -15.82
CA THR A 446 9.51 -31.65 -16.69
C THR A 446 9.49 -32.29 -18.07
N PRO A 447 10.09 -31.69 -19.10
CA PRO A 447 10.23 -32.31 -20.42
C PRO A 447 11.01 -33.64 -20.41
N ARG A 448 11.74 -33.93 -19.30
CA ARG A 448 12.52 -35.14 -19.12
C ARG A 448 11.81 -36.22 -18.29
N GLY A 449 10.63 -35.91 -17.74
CA GLY A 449 9.86 -36.76 -16.86
C GLY A 449 9.56 -36.14 -15.51
N THR A 450 9.11 -36.94 -14.55
CA THR A 450 8.81 -36.51 -13.18
C THR A 450 10.10 -36.45 -12.35
N GLU A 451 10.28 -35.37 -11.61
CA GLU A 451 11.43 -35.12 -10.74
C GLU A 451 10.93 -34.66 -9.35
N ASN A 452 11.61 -35.11 -8.28
CA ASN A 452 11.42 -34.59 -6.93
C ASN A 452 12.58 -33.70 -6.54
N ARG A 453 12.29 -32.53 -6.00
CA ARG A 453 13.30 -31.57 -5.53
C ARG A 453 12.98 -31.12 -4.11
N SER A 454 14.02 -30.96 -3.30
CA SER A 454 13.88 -30.28 -2.02
C SER A 454 13.54 -28.81 -2.25
N ALA A 455 12.57 -28.31 -1.50
CA ALA A 455 12.13 -26.93 -1.59
C ALA A 455 11.59 -26.51 -0.22
N THR A 456 12.01 -25.35 0.25
CA THR A 456 11.52 -24.72 1.48
C THR A 456 10.61 -23.52 1.19
N SER A 457 10.74 -22.93 -0.01
CA SER A 457 10.01 -21.73 -0.37
C SER A 457 9.62 -21.72 -1.85
N VAL A 458 8.32 -21.67 -2.13
CA VAL A 458 7.75 -21.60 -3.48
C VAL A 458 6.78 -20.43 -3.57
N PHE A 459 7.01 -19.54 -4.52
CA PHE A 459 6.18 -18.36 -4.77
C PHE A 459 5.43 -18.49 -6.10
N ILE A 460 4.09 -18.38 -6.05
CA ILE A 460 3.20 -18.72 -7.16
C ILE A 460 2.62 -17.46 -7.81
N PHE A 461 2.85 -17.30 -9.13
CA PHE A 461 2.41 -16.19 -9.97
C PHE A 461 1.73 -16.70 -11.25
N ILE A 462 0.68 -17.50 -11.12
CA ILE A 462 -0.01 -18.17 -12.24
C ILE A 462 -1.23 -17.40 -12.76
N GLY A 463 -1.33 -16.13 -12.45
CA GLY A 463 -2.44 -15.28 -12.83
C GLY A 463 -3.35 -14.95 -11.65
N ALA A 464 -4.43 -14.24 -11.96
CA ALA A 464 -5.36 -13.76 -10.95
C ALA A 464 -6.80 -13.82 -11.46
N ALA A 465 -7.73 -14.03 -10.52
CA ALA A 465 -9.17 -14.05 -10.77
C ALA A 465 -9.87 -12.98 -9.89
N PRO A 466 -10.96 -12.38 -10.35
CA PRO A 466 -11.73 -11.45 -9.53
C PRO A 466 -12.45 -12.21 -8.40
N LYS A 467 -12.50 -11.61 -7.21
CA LYS A 467 -13.35 -12.08 -6.11
C LYS A 467 -14.68 -11.33 -6.19
N THR A 468 -15.66 -11.91 -6.83
CA THR A 468 -16.96 -11.28 -7.11
C THR A 468 -18.15 -12.10 -6.60
N GLU A 469 -17.91 -13.16 -5.83
CA GLU A 469 -18.94 -14.06 -5.30
C GLU A 469 -19.86 -13.34 -4.30
N TRP A 470 -19.36 -12.30 -3.64
CA TRP A 470 -20.10 -11.46 -2.72
C TRP A 470 -21.04 -10.46 -3.39
N LEU A 471 -20.89 -10.24 -4.70
CA LEU A 471 -21.76 -9.34 -5.46
C LEU A 471 -23.12 -10.00 -5.72
N PRO A 472 -24.21 -9.21 -5.69
CA PRO A 472 -25.53 -9.69 -6.07
C PRO A 472 -25.56 -10.31 -7.46
N GLU A 473 -26.41 -11.31 -7.66
CA GLU A 473 -26.55 -11.99 -8.97
C GLU A 473 -26.97 -11.06 -10.12
N LYS A 474 -27.71 -9.99 -9.80
CA LYS A 474 -28.11 -8.95 -10.79
C LYS A 474 -26.91 -8.18 -11.37
N ILE A 475 -25.74 -8.21 -10.73
CA ILE A 475 -24.51 -7.68 -11.33
C ILE A 475 -23.92 -8.75 -12.25
N CYS A 476 -24.06 -8.54 -13.55
CA CYS A 476 -23.64 -9.49 -14.58
C CYS A 476 -22.12 -9.66 -14.63
N ARG A 477 -21.69 -10.90 -14.77
CA ARG A 477 -20.28 -11.32 -14.81
C ARG A 477 -20.06 -12.24 -16.02
N ASP A 478 -18.83 -12.30 -16.49
CA ASP A 478 -18.43 -13.30 -17.46
C ASP A 478 -18.20 -14.68 -16.80
N GLU A 479 -17.88 -15.68 -17.59
CA GLU A 479 -17.62 -17.07 -17.15
C GLU A 479 -16.44 -17.18 -16.15
N ARG A 480 -15.58 -16.17 -16.09
CA ARG A 480 -14.42 -16.08 -15.19
C ARG A 480 -14.69 -15.22 -13.95
N GLY A 481 -15.89 -14.68 -13.81
CA GLY A 481 -16.30 -13.83 -12.70
C GLY A 481 -15.98 -12.34 -12.87
N PHE A 482 -15.41 -11.88 -14.00
CA PHE A 482 -15.18 -10.45 -14.24
C PHE A 482 -16.49 -9.72 -14.47
N VAL A 483 -16.64 -8.54 -13.87
CA VAL A 483 -17.87 -7.74 -13.95
C VAL A 483 -18.01 -7.12 -15.33
N LEU A 484 -19.17 -7.32 -15.96
CA LEU A 484 -19.53 -6.72 -17.24
C LEU A 484 -20.01 -5.28 -17.03
N ALA A 485 -19.60 -4.36 -17.91
CA ALA A 485 -19.98 -2.96 -17.84
C ALA A 485 -20.16 -2.33 -19.22
N GLY A 486 -20.99 -1.30 -19.31
CA GLY A 486 -21.19 -0.53 -20.53
C GLY A 486 -21.51 -1.40 -21.74
N PRO A 487 -20.72 -1.29 -22.82
CA PRO A 487 -20.98 -2.05 -24.05
C PRO A 487 -20.93 -3.58 -23.89
N ASP A 488 -20.20 -4.10 -22.88
CA ASP A 488 -20.09 -5.54 -22.65
C ASP A 488 -21.41 -6.17 -22.17
N LEU A 489 -22.33 -5.38 -21.62
CA LEU A 489 -23.66 -5.84 -21.20
C LEU A 489 -24.49 -6.40 -22.35
N LYS A 490 -24.24 -5.97 -23.58
CA LYS A 490 -24.89 -6.52 -24.80
C LYS A 490 -24.63 -8.01 -24.98
N ARG A 491 -23.51 -8.53 -24.45
CA ARG A 491 -23.16 -9.96 -24.48
C ARG A 491 -24.15 -10.85 -23.73
N VAL A 492 -24.83 -10.26 -22.75
CA VAL A 492 -25.86 -10.93 -21.91
C VAL A 492 -27.27 -10.41 -22.20
N GLY A 493 -27.46 -9.73 -23.36
CA GLY A 493 -28.76 -9.26 -23.83
C GLY A 493 -29.27 -7.98 -23.14
N ILE A 494 -28.42 -7.27 -22.42
CA ILE A 494 -28.78 -5.99 -21.79
C ILE A 494 -28.29 -4.85 -22.68
N GLU A 495 -29.21 -4.21 -23.37
CA GLU A 495 -28.94 -3.07 -24.24
C GLU A 495 -29.15 -1.75 -23.49
N ARG A 496 -30.06 -1.71 -22.54
CA ARG A 496 -30.47 -0.53 -21.79
C ARG A 496 -30.61 -0.85 -20.30
N VAL A 497 -30.40 0.17 -19.47
CA VAL A 497 -30.59 0.13 -18.02
C VAL A 497 -31.66 1.15 -17.63
N SER A 498 -32.29 0.95 -16.49
CA SER A 498 -33.33 1.88 -15.99
C SER A 498 -32.79 3.31 -15.87
N GLY A 499 -33.56 4.27 -16.33
CA GLY A 499 -33.25 5.68 -16.18
C GLY A 499 -33.36 6.11 -14.70
N ILE A 500 -32.63 7.14 -14.34
CA ILE A 500 -32.64 7.70 -12.98
C ILE A 500 -33.84 8.62 -12.88
N GLY A 501 -34.70 8.41 -11.87
CA GLY A 501 -35.86 9.26 -11.63
C GLY A 501 -36.90 9.31 -12.77
N THR A 502 -36.74 8.49 -13.81
CA THR A 502 -37.65 8.39 -14.96
C THR A 502 -37.97 6.94 -15.27
N ALA A 503 -39.15 6.69 -15.85
CA ALA A 503 -39.52 5.36 -16.34
C ALA A 503 -38.84 4.95 -17.67
N ALA A 504 -37.99 5.84 -18.23
CA ALA A 504 -37.36 5.61 -19.52
C ALA A 504 -36.01 4.93 -19.36
N ASP A 505 -35.81 3.82 -20.06
CA ASP A 505 -34.51 3.16 -20.12
C ASP A 505 -33.51 3.99 -20.92
N ARG A 506 -32.26 3.96 -20.51
CA ARG A 506 -31.12 4.62 -21.15
C ARG A 506 -29.98 3.65 -21.44
N ASP A 507 -29.05 4.06 -22.27
CA ASP A 507 -27.82 3.32 -22.48
C ASP A 507 -26.99 3.35 -21.18
N PRO A 508 -26.34 2.24 -20.79
CA PRO A 508 -25.45 2.23 -19.64
C PRO A 508 -24.23 3.12 -19.90
N PHE A 509 -23.74 3.83 -18.88
CA PHE A 509 -22.44 4.50 -18.97
C PHE A 509 -21.31 3.48 -19.18
N LEU A 510 -20.19 3.91 -19.73
CA LEU A 510 -19.07 3.04 -20.14
C LEU A 510 -18.61 2.07 -19.03
N LEU A 511 -18.58 2.53 -17.80
CA LEU A 511 -18.15 1.74 -16.63
C LEU A 511 -19.31 1.33 -15.71
N GLU A 512 -20.56 1.54 -16.12
CA GLU A 512 -21.73 1.16 -15.35
C GLU A 512 -22.05 -0.32 -15.55
N THR A 513 -22.38 -1.00 -14.48
CA THR A 513 -22.78 -2.40 -14.48
C THR A 513 -24.23 -2.59 -14.98
N SER A 514 -24.73 -3.82 -14.96
CA SER A 514 -26.15 -4.13 -15.23
C SER A 514 -27.11 -3.50 -14.22
N VAL A 515 -26.61 -2.96 -13.12
CA VAL A 515 -27.40 -2.30 -12.08
C VAL A 515 -27.07 -0.81 -12.06
N PRO A 516 -28.06 0.07 -12.32
CA PRO A 516 -27.87 1.52 -12.34
C PRO A 516 -27.25 2.04 -11.05
N GLY A 517 -26.29 2.97 -11.17
CA GLY A 517 -25.58 3.56 -10.03
C GLY A 517 -24.57 2.63 -9.35
N ILE A 518 -24.30 1.46 -9.94
CA ILE A 518 -23.16 0.62 -9.55
C ILE A 518 -22.19 0.60 -10.73
N PHE A 519 -20.99 1.13 -10.50
CA PHE A 519 -19.91 1.21 -11.47
C PHE A 519 -18.79 0.22 -11.14
N VAL A 520 -17.95 -0.06 -12.12
CA VAL A 520 -16.80 -0.96 -11.94
C VAL A 520 -15.57 -0.40 -12.65
N ALA A 521 -14.41 -0.46 -11.99
CA ALA A 521 -13.14 0.02 -12.54
C ALA A 521 -11.96 -0.88 -12.14
N GLY A 522 -10.93 -0.88 -12.97
CA GLY A 522 -9.70 -1.64 -12.76
C GLY A 522 -9.84 -3.12 -13.09
N ASP A 523 -8.98 -3.92 -12.47
CA ASP A 523 -8.75 -5.31 -12.87
C ASP A 523 -9.93 -6.25 -12.66
N VAL A 524 -10.90 -5.88 -11.83
CA VAL A 524 -12.15 -6.66 -11.62
C VAL A 524 -13.12 -6.54 -12.80
N ARG A 525 -12.96 -5.51 -13.66
CA ARG A 525 -13.79 -5.29 -14.82
C ARG A 525 -13.39 -6.22 -15.98
N HIS A 526 -14.39 -6.75 -16.70
CA HIS A 526 -14.18 -7.49 -17.94
C HIS A 526 -13.42 -6.65 -18.97
N GLY A 527 -12.45 -7.24 -19.65
CA GLY A 527 -11.68 -6.59 -20.69
C GLY A 527 -10.75 -5.45 -20.25
N SER A 528 -10.58 -5.21 -18.93
CA SER A 528 -9.66 -4.20 -18.45
C SER A 528 -8.20 -4.54 -18.79
N VAL A 529 -7.39 -3.51 -19.06
CA VAL A 529 -5.95 -3.67 -19.27
C VAL A 529 -5.27 -3.73 -17.91
N LYS A 530 -4.65 -4.86 -17.59
CA LYS A 530 -4.02 -5.15 -16.28
C LYS A 530 -2.73 -4.33 -16.09
N ARG A 531 -2.89 -3.03 -15.85
CA ARG A 531 -1.80 -2.06 -15.59
C ARG A 531 -2.25 -1.04 -14.56
N ALA A 532 -1.35 -0.63 -13.67
CA ALA A 532 -1.66 0.39 -12.67
C ALA A 532 -2.16 1.70 -13.30
N ALA A 533 -1.52 2.19 -14.38
CA ALA A 533 -1.93 3.39 -15.08
C ALA A 533 -3.34 3.28 -15.71
N SER A 534 -3.68 2.11 -16.26
CA SER A 534 -5.02 1.87 -16.82
C SER A 534 -6.09 1.85 -15.73
N ALA A 535 -5.79 1.23 -14.59
CA ALA A 535 -6.69 1.20 -13.44
C ALA A 535 -6.92 2.61 -12.87
N VAL A 536 -5.86 3.43 -12.76
CA VAL A 536 -5.97 4.85 -12.37
C VAL A 536 -6.85 5.62 -13.35
N GLY A 537 -6.66 5.42 -14.66
CA GLY A 537 -7.50 6.05 -15.69
C GLY A 537 -8.97 5.65 -15.57
N GLU A 538 -9.27 4.36 -15.38
CA GLU A 538 -10.64 3.91 -15.19
C GLU A 538 -11.27 4.46 -13.90
N GLY A 539 -10.52 4.52 -12.79
CA GLY A 539 -10.99 5.09 -11.54
C GLY A 539 -11.35 6.57 -11.67
N SER A 540 -10.54 7.36 -12.38
CA SER A 540 -10.82 8.78 -12.61
C SER A 540 -12.03 8.99 -13.54
N ILE A 541 -12.11 8.23 -14.64
CA ILE A 541 -13.24 8.30 -15.58
C ILE A 541 -14.54 7.85 -14.91
N ALA A 542 -14.49 6.88 -14.00
CA ALA A 542 -15.67 6.44 -13.27
C ALA A 542 -16.31 7.59 -12.49
N ILE A 543 -15.53 8.47 -11.87
CA ILE A 543 -16.04 9.64 -11.13
C ILE A 543 -16.77 10.61 -12.07
N GLN A 544 -16.28 10.80 -13.29
CA GLN A 544 -17.01 11.60 -14.29
C GLN A 544 -18.40 11.01 -14.59
N PHE A 545 -18.52 9.69 -14.67
CA PHE A 545 -19.84 9.04 -14.84
C PHE A 545 -20.68 9.09 -13.57
N VAL A 546 -20.07 9.05 -12.40
CA VAL A 546 -20.78 9.28 -11.12
C VAL A 546 -21.44 10.66 -11.12
N HIS A 547 -20.73 11.72 -11.51
CA HIS A 547 -21.33 13.05 -11.62
C HIS A 547 -22.50 13.11 -12.61
N GLN A 548 -22.35 12.47 -13.78
CA GLN A 548 -23.44 12.40 -14.77
C GLN A 548 -24.65 11.64 -14.22
N TYR A 549 -24.39 10.58 -13.47
CA TYR A 549 -25.43 9.79 -12.80
C TYR A 549 -26.16 10.64 -11.76
N LEU A 550 -25.44 11.31 -10.88
CA LEU A 550 -25.99 12.17 -9.81
C LEU A 550 -26.74 13.40 -10.37
N ALA A 551 -26.32 13.95 -11.50
CA ALA A 551 -27.00 15.08 -12.16
C ALA A 551 -28.34 14.68 -12.80
N GLY A 552 -28.63 13.39 -12.94
CA GLY A 552 -29.90 12.87 -13.41
C GLY A 552 -30.94 12.65 -12.30
N PHE A 553 -30.57 12.92 -11.04
CA PHE A 553 -31.50 12.96 -9.89
C PHE A 553 -32.07 14.41 -9.68
#